data_ff34fab7a2e96de2c3c3ea09c5a9dbab
#
_entry.id   ff34fab7a2e96de2c3c3ea09c5a9dbab
#
_cell.length_a   1.000
_cell.length_b   1.000
_cell.length_c   1.000
_cell.angle_alpha   90.00
_cell.angle_beta   90.00
_cell.angle_gamma   90.00
#
_symmetry.space_group_name_H-M   'P 1'
#
loop_
_entity.id
_entity.type
_entity.pdbx_description
1 polymer ?
#
loop_
_entity_poly.entity_id
_entity_poly.type
_entity_poly.pdbx_seq_one_letter_code
_entity_poly.pdbx_strand_id
1 'polypeptide(L)'
;MGKAKTEKIILDQFGQYLGLEKGCYIIKDKNGNIQRYPQFENEIGEVILKSGNMVSVGALASFGFWEIDVLIMTQKGMPVATLRSIDDDSHVETRIKQYQALENGKGIEIAKQIILGKLKGQNEILRKYGLRQHDLFTVKTRLDEICKHDLITARRKILALEGQTTDRYYEQIFQLLPKTLKIDKRKTKGAYDGINNILNLAYTMLKWKVTKAILNAKLELFLGWVHSVKFGKPSLVCDLMELYRFLCDDYVIQFCLKLNKRDFTVKTENCSSNRKGKREYLNDKKTMNLMRDLTAYFEKTVEIPRIMHGNRQSIDTLISEEALLLAKYLRNEIKTWIPRIAIT
;
A
#
# COMPACT_ATOMS: atom_id res chain seq x y z
N MET A 1 10.45 27.95 9.07
CA MET A 1 9.19 27.57 9.75
C MET A 1 9.24 26.06 9.97
N GLY A 2 9.31 25.61 11.24
CA GLY A 2 9.29 24.18 11.57
C GLY A 2 7.96 23.58 11.14
N LYS A 3 7.97 22.41 10.47
CA LYS A 3 6.74 21.66 10.18
C LYS A 3 6.07 21.34 11.52
N ALA A 4 4.83 21.80 11.70
CA ALA A 4 4.00 21.39 12.81
C ALA A 4 3.95 19.85 12.80
N LYS A 5 4.18 19.24 13.95
CA LYS A 5 4.18 17.76 14.09
C LYS A 5 2.71 17.32 14.04
N THR A 6 2.32 16.72 12.93
CA THR A 6 0.96 16.18 12.77
C THR A 6 0.76 15.02 13.75
N GLU A 7 -0.16 15.16 14.67
CA GLU A 7 -0.49 14.11 15.65
C GLU A 7 -1.46 13.08 15.06
N LYS A 8 -1.36 11.85 15.55
CA LYS A 8 -2.31 10.77 15.21
C LYS A 8 -3.05 10.34 16.47
N ILE A 9 -4.37 10.26 16.37
CA ILE A 9 -5.22 9.69 17.41
C ILE A 9 -5.42 8.21 17.10
N ILE A 10 -5.03 7.31 18.02
CA ILE A 10 -5.11 5.87 17.80
C ILE A 10 -5.85 5.22 18.97
N LEU A 11 -7.01 4.62 18.68
CA LEU A 11 -7.73 3.74 19.60
C LEU A 11 -7.40 2.28 19.26
N ASP A 12 -6.36 1.74 19.85
CA ASP A 12 -5.84 0.40 19.58
C ASP A 12 -6.11 -0.61 20.70
N GLN A 13 -6.49 -0.15 21.89
CA GLN A 13 -6.88 -0.99 23.02
C GLN A 13 -8.39 -1.21 23.01
N PHE A 14 -8.84 -2.39 23.43
CA PHE A 14 -10.26 -2.73 23.50
C PHE A 14 -10.97 -1.94 24.61
N GLY A 15 -12.14 -1.38 24.31
CA GLY A 15 -13.02 -0.71 25.28
C GLY A 15 -12.63 0.74 25.58
N GLN A 16 -11.83 1.39 24.71
CA GLN A 16 -11.61 2.84 24.79
C GLN A 16 -12.85 3.60 24.25
N TYR A 17 -13.03 4.82 24.74
CA TYR A 17 -14.05 5.75 24.28
C TYR A 17 -13.39 7.02 23.74
N LEU A 18 -13.82 7.46 22.55
CA LEU A 18 -13.43 8.73 21.96
C LEU A 18 -14.64 9.68 21.92
N GLY A 19 -14.50 10.81 22.55
CA GLY A 19 -15.51 11.86 22.60
C GLY A 19 -14.97 13.24 22.25
N LEU A 20 -15.88 14.23 22.22
CA LEU A 20 -15.57 15.64 22.09
C LEU A 20 -16.12 16.37 23.31
N GLU A 21 -15.27 17.00 24.11
CA GLU A 21 -15.64 17.78 25.29
C GLU A 21 -14.84 19.07 25.34
N LYS A 22 -15.55 20.22 25.43
CA LYS A 22 -14.95 21.55 25.62
C LYS A 22 -13.80 21.87 24.63
N GLY A 23 -14.01 21.59 23.34
CA GLY A 23 -13.01 21.85 22.31
C GLY A 23 -11.80 20.90 22.30
N CYS A 24 -11.88 19.78 23.03
CA CYS A 24 -10.86 18.73 23.03
C CYS A 24 -11.45 17.39 22.61
N TYR A 25 -10.72 16.65 21.78
CA TYR A 25 -10.96 15.21 21.67
C TYR A 25 -10.45 14.51 22.92
N ILE A 26 -11.27 13.70 23.52
CA ILE A 26 -10.93 12.96 24.73
C ILE A 26 -10.93 11.45 24.44
N ILE A 27 -9.88 10.78 24.90
CA ILE A 27 -9.83 9.32 24.92
C ILE A 27 -9.90 8.86 26.35
N LYS A 28 -10.93 8.09 26.68
CA LYS A 28 -11.07 7.43 28.00
C LYS A 28 -10.71 5.95 27.85
N ASP A 29 -9.80 5.45 28.67
CA ASP A 29 -9.48 4.04 28.72
C ASP A 29 -10.40 3.28 29.72
N LYS A 30 -10.25 1.95 29.83
CA LYS A 30 -11.01 1.10 30.75
C LYS A 30 -10.79 1.45 32.23
N ASN A 31 -9.64 2.06 32.54
CA ASN A 31 -9.23 2.38 33.89
C ASN A 31 -9.67 3.80 34.30
N GLY A 32 -10.36 4.51 33.40
CA GLY A 32 -10.79 5.89 33.60
C GLY A 32 -9.72 6.94 33.31
N ASN A 33 -8.54 6.59 32.82
CA ASN A 33 -7.53 7.55 32.40
C ASN A 33 -8.03 8.32 31.17
N ILE A 34 -7.80 9.64 31.18
CA ILE A 34 -8.26 10.52 30.11
C ILE A 34 -7.06 11.18 29.44
N GLN A 35 -6.93 10.98 28.14
CA GLN A 35 -6.05 11.76 27.28
C GLN A 35 -6.85 12.84 26.56
N ARG A 36 -6.28 14.05 26.42
CA ARG A 36 -6.94 15.19 25.79
C ARG A 36 -6.10 15.71 24.63
N TYR A 37 -6.75 15.96 23.52
CA TYR A 37 -6.18 16.52 22.29
C TYR A 37 -6.95 17.79 21.94
N PRO A 38 -6.43 18.98 22.25
CA PRO A 38 -7.07 20.25 21.87
C PRO A 38 -7.21 20.36 20.35
N GLN A 39 -8.39 20.76 19.86
CA GLN A 39 -8.67 20.83 18.43
C GLN A 39 -7.84 21.87 17.69
N PHE A 40 -7.46 22.95 18.39
CA PHE A 40 -6.81 24.12 17.78
C PHE A 40 -5.32 24.24 18.07
N GLU A 41 -4.79 23.45 18.99
CA GLU A 41 -3.36 23.50 19.36
C GLU A 41 -2.54 22.44 18.63
N ASN A 42 -3.17 21.35 18.21
CA ASN A 42 -2.53 20.20 17.58
C ASN A 42 -3.10 19.97 16.18
N GLU A 43 -2.23 19.86 15.18
CA GLU A 43 -2.62 19.44 13.85
C GLU A 43 -2.85 17.93 13.85
N ILE A 44 -4.11 17.50 13.98
CA ILE A 44 -4.48 16.08 13.93
C ILE A 44 -4.64 15.67 12.46
N GLY A 45 -3.74 14.82 11.97
CA GLY A 45 -3.76 14.42 10.56
C GLY A 45 -4.51 13.12 10.29
N GLU A 46 -4.69 12.26 11.30
CA GLU A 46 -5.31 10.96 11.12
C GLU A 46 -5.87 10.41 12.42
N VAL A 47 -7.04 9.79 12.34
CA VAL A 47 -7.66 9.05 13.45
C VAL A 47 -7.79 7.58 13.07
N ILE A 48 -7.28 6.68 13.90
CA ILE A 48 -7.36 5.23 13.69
C ILE A 48 -8.23 4.61 14.78
N LEU A 49 -9.32 3.98 14.37
CA LEU A 49 -10.29 3.33 15.23
C LEU A 49 -10.27 1.82 15.03
N LYS A 50 -9.86 1.05 16.03
CA LYS A 50 -10.07 -0.40 16.00
C LYS A 50 -11.45 -0.76 16.52
N SER A 51 -12.08 -1.78 15.93
CA SER A 51 -13.37 -2.30 16.38
C SER A 51 -13.31 -2.72 17.86
N GLY A 52 -14.43 -2.60 18.57
CA GLY A 52 -14.48 -2.84 20.02
C GLY A 52 -14.24 -1.57 20.88
N ASN A 53 -14.10 -0.43 20.23
CA ASN A 53 -14.07 0.89 20.85
C ASN A 53 -15.37 1.64 20.56
N MET A 54 -15.67 2.65 21.36
CA MET A 54 -16.82 3.51 21.20
C MET A 54 -16.38 4.91 20.76
N VAL A 55 -17.17 5.53 19.88
CA VAL A 55 -16.90 6.88 19.40
C VAL A 55 -18.20 7.67 19.42
N SER A 56 -18.17 8.90 19.93
CA SER A 56 -19.34 9.77 19.88
C SER A 56 -19.56 10.30 18.46
N VAL A 57 -20.83 10.44 18.05
CA VAL A 57 -21.20 11.06 16.77
C VAL A 57 -20.65 12.49 16.67
N GLY A 58 -20.62 13.25 17.78
CA GLY A 58 -20.05 14.58 17.81
C GLY A 58 -18.55 14.60 17.45
N ALA A 59 -17.76 13.63 17.92
CA ALA A 59 -16.37 13.53 17.52
C ALA A 59 -16.23 13.17 16.02
N LEU A 60 -17.06 12.24 15.51
CA LEU A 60 -17.06 11.89 14.08
C LEU A 60 -17.47 13.06 13.20
N ALA A 61 -18.50 13.82 13.59
CA ALA A 61 -18.93 15.02 12.87
C ALA A 61 -17.82 16.09 12.85
N SER A 62 -17.13 16.28 13.98
CA SER A 62 -16.00 17.20 14.07
C SER A 62 -14.84 16.76 13.17
N PHE A 63 -14.51 15.47 13.08
CA PHE A 63 -13.49 14.98 12.15
C PHE A 63 -13.88 15.24 10.70
N GLY A 64 -15.15 15.02 10.32
CA GLY A 64 -15.64 15.38 9.00
C GLY A 64 -15.53 16.86 8.70
N PHE A 65 -15.93 17.73 9.64
CA PHE A 65 -15.86 19.20 9.48
C PHE A 65 -14.42 19.72 9.29
N TRP A 66 -13.45 19.15 10.02
CA TRP A 66 -12.05 19.52 9.93
C TRP A 66 -11.25 18.71 8.89
N GLU A 67 -11.92 17.97 8.01
CA GLU A 67 -11.31 17.12 6.97
C GLU A 67 -10.26 16.13 7.52
N ILE A 68 -10.43 15.69 8.78
CA ILE A 68 -9.55 14.72 9.42
C ILE A 68 -9.97 13.31 8.98
N ASP A 69 -9.08 12.61 8.29
CA ASP A 69 -9.33 11.23 7.86
C ASP A 69 -9.49 10.28 9.06
N VAL A 70 -10.60 9.55 9.12
CA VAL A 70 -10.82 8.49 10.10
C VAL A 70 -10.74 7.13 9.43
N LEU A 71 -9.81 6.31 9.91
CA LEU A 71 -9.63 4.93 9.48
C LEU A 71 -10.27 3.98 10.48
N ILE A 72 -11.20 3.14 10.02
CA ILE A 72 -11.82 2.09 10.84
C ILE A 72 -11.17 0.74 10.51
N MET A 73 -10.71 0.04 11.54
CA MET A 73 -9.99 -1.23 11.45
C MET A 73 -10.68 -2.33 12.25
N THR A 74 -10.52 -3.58 11.83
CA THR A 74 -10.87 -4.73 12.64
C THR A 74 -9.95 -4.82 13.85
N GLN A 75 -10.30 -5.67 14.86
CA GLN A 75 -9.41 -5.98 16.00
C GLN A 75 -8.05 -6.50 15.54
N LYS A 76 -7.99 -7.24 14.45
CA LYS A 76 -6.76 -7.78 13.86
C LYS A 76 -5.97 -6.74 13.03
N GLY A 77 -6.39 -5.46 13.02
CA GLY A 77 -5.70 -4.38 12.33
C GLY A 77 -5.92 -4.33 10.81
N MET A 78 -6.97 -5.02 10.28
CA MET A 78 -7.34 -4.89 8.87
C MET A 78 -8.23 -3.66 8.66
N PRO A 79 -7.87 -2.74 7.75
CA PRO A 79 -8.71 -1.62 7.36
C PRO A 79 -10.01 -2.10 6.69
N VAL A 80 -11.16 -1.53 7.10
CA VAL A 80 -12.48 -1.91 6.59
C VAL A 80 -13.30 -0.73 6.08
N ALA A 81 -13.10 0.48 6.62
CA ALA A 81 -13.84 1.67 6.22
C ALA A 81 -13.06 2.95 6.51
N THR A 82 -13.47 4.03 5.85
CA THR A 82 -13.02 5.40 6.17
C THR A 82 -14.23 6.30 6.31
N LEU A 83 -14.14 7.27 7.23
CA LEU A 83 -15.03 8.42 7.27
C LEU A 83 -14.28 9.60 6.64
N ARG A 84 -14.96 10.36 5.79
CA ARG A 84 -14.45 11.57 5.13
C ARG A 84 -15.48 12.67 5.19
N SER A 85 -15.01 13.91 5.03
CA SER A 85 -15.89 15.07 4.83
C SER A 85 -16.77 14.88 3.60
N ILE A 86 -17.96 15.47 3.63
CA ILE A 86 -18.85 15.62 2.47
C ILE A 86 -18.32 16.74 1.57
N ASP A 87 -17.69 17.77 2.15
CA ASP A 87 -17.05 18.86 1.45
C ASP A 87 -15.72 18.34 0.84
N ASP A 88 -15.87 17.52 -0.18
CA ASP A 88 -14.78 17.02 -0.99
C ASP A 88 -14.61 17.98 -2.18
N ASP A 89 -13.48 18.73 -2.23
CA ASP A 89 -13.04 19.50 -3.40
C ASP A 89 -12.72 18.58 -4.59
N SER A 90 -13.61 17.63 -4.86
CA SER A 90 -13.36 16.57 -5.80
C SER A 90 -13.21 17.10 -7.22
N HIS A 91 -12.02 16.92 -7.76
CA HIS A 91 -11.78 17.14 -9.18
C HIS A 91 -12.52 16.08 -9.99
N VAL A 92 -13.81 16.32 -10.31
CA VAL A 92 -14.60 15.48 -11.22
C VAL A 92 -13.86 15.28 -12.53
N GLU A 93 -13.16 16.31 -13.01
CA GLU A 93 -12.32 16.25 -14.21
C GLU A 93 -11.25 15.16 -14.11
N THR A 94 -10.63 14.94 -12.95
CA THR A 94 -9.64 13.85 -12.77
C THR A 94 -10.24 12.50 -13.11
N ARG A 95 -11.45 12.20 -12.64
CA ARG A 95 -12.15 10.94 -12.92
C ARG A 95 -12.56 10.84 -14.38
N ILE A 96 -13.09 11.92 -14.97
CA ILE A 96 -13.42 11.96 -16.41
C ILE A 96 -12.16 11.65 -17.23
N LYS A 97 -11.04 12.29 -16.96
CA LYS A 97 -9.76 12.04 -17.65
C LYS A 97 -9.22 10.64 -17.40
N GLN A 98 -9.46 10.08 -16.23
CA GLN A 98 -9.10 8.70 -15.93
C GLN A 98 -9.90 7.70 -16.78
N TYR A 99 -11.20 7.91 -16.96
CA TYR A 99 -12.03 7.11 -17.87
C TYR A 99 -11.57 7.26 -19.33
N GLN A 100 -11.35 8.50 -19.79
CA GLN A 100 -10.87 8.77 -21.14
C GLN A 100 -9.52 8.11 -21.45
N ALA A 101 -8.67 7.93 -20.42
CA ALA A 101 -7.37 7.26 -20.57
C ALA A 101 -7.47 5.77 -20.97
N LEU A 102 -8.66 5.16 -20.89
CA LEU A 102 -8.88 3.81 -21.39
C LEU A 102 -8.81 3.74 -22.94
N GLU A 103 -9.13 4.84 -23.64
CA GLU A 103 -9.34 4.88 -25.08
C GLU A 103 -8.30 5.73 -25.83
N ASN A 104 -7.74 6.74 -25.18
CA ASN A 104 -6.85 7.74 -25.82
C ASN A 104 -5.35 7.39 -25.80
N GLY A 105 -5.00 6.15 -25.48
CA GLY A 105 -3.60 5.68 -25.43
C GLY A 105 -2.84 6.06 -24.14
N LYS A 106 -3.29 7.03 -23.35
CA LYS A 106 -2.64 7.39 -22.08
C LYS A 106 -2.58 6.23 -21.09
N GLY A 107 -3.65 5.44 -21.01
CA GLY A 107 -3.70 4.28 -20.13
C GLY A 107 -2.62 3.25 -20.45
N ILE A 108 -2.27 3.09 -21.73
CA ILE A 108 -1.18 2.20 -22.14
C ILE A 108 0.17 2.76 -21.68
N GLU A 109 0.39 4.06 -21.83
CA GLU A 109 1.63 4.70 -21.35
C GLU A 109 1.75 4.58 -19.81
N ILE A 110 0.66 4.80 -19.07
CA ILE A 110 0.62 4.60 -17.62
C ILE A 110 0.96 3.15 -17.27
N ALA A 111 0.35 2.17 -17.96
CA ALA A 111 0.63 0.76 -17.72
C ALA A 111 2.11 0.41 -17.94
N LYS A 112 2.71 0.92 -19.04
CA LYS A 112 4.15 0.76 -19.35
C LYS A 112 5.02 1.34 -18.22
N GLN A 113 4.70 2.55 -17.76
CA GLN A 113 5.47 3.21 -16.70
C GLN A 113 5.34 2.48 -15.34
N ILE A 114 4.17 1.91 -15.01
CA ILE A 114 3.97 1.11 -13.81
C ILE A 114 4.89 -0.12 -13.84
N ILE A 115 4.93 -0.86 -14.97
CA ILE A 115 5.76 -2.06 -15.07
C ILE A 115 7.24 -1.72 -15.08
N LEU A 116 7.66 -0.68 -15.77
CA LEU A 116 9.05 -0.21 -15.69
C LEU A 116 9.44 0.21 -14.28
N GLY A 117 8.56 0.92 -13.58
CA GLY A 117 8.78 1.30 -12.18
C GLY A 117 8.89 0.08 -11.26
N LYS A 118 8.00 -0.90 -11.41
CA LYS A 118 8.08 -2.19 -10.69
C LYS A 118 9.44 -2.86 -10.88
N LEU A 119 9.89 -3.03 -12.12
CA LEU A 119 11.14 -3.71 -12.41
C LEU A 119 12.38 -2.93 -11.93
N LYS A 120 12.32 -1.59 -11.96
CA LYS A 120 13.35 -0.75 -11.34
C LYS A 120 13.42 -1.00 -9.84
N GLY A 121 12.29 -1.02 -9.13
CA GLY A 121 12.25 -1.31 -7.71
C GLY A 121 12.77 -2.73 -7.39
N GLN A 122 12.41 -3.73 -8.19
CA GLN A 122 12.96 -5.08 -8.06
C GLN A 122 14.48 -5.09 -8.25
N ASN A 123 15.01 -4.34 -9.22
CA ASN A 123 16.45 -4.21 -9.43
C ASN A 123 17.19 -3.57 -8.25
N GLU A 124 16.57 -2.64 -7.53
CA GLU A 124 17.17 -2.10 -6.29
C GLU A 124 17.41 -3.23 -5.25
N ILE A 125 16.43 -4.13 -5.09
CA ILE A 125 16.57 -5.27 -4.19
C ILE A 125 17.59 -6.29 -4.71
N LEU A 126 17.50 -6.63 -5.98
CA LEU A 126 18.47 -7.57 -6.60
C LEU A 126 19.91 -7.03 -6.48
N ARG A 127 20.14 -5.73 -6.71
CA ARG A 127 21.42 -5.07 -6.54
C ARG A 127 21.89 -5.10 -5.08
N LYS A 128 21.00 -4.79 -4.13
CA LYS A 128 21.28 -4.80 -2.68
C LYS A 128 21.81 -6.13 -2.19
N TYR A 129 21.27 -7.24 -2.72
CA TYR A 129 21.66 -8.60 -2.34
C TYR A 129 22.66 -9.26 -3.31
N GLY A 130 23.25 -8.51 -4.25
CA GLY A 130 24.22 -9.05 -5.21
C GLY A 130 23.63 -10.08 -6.19
N LEU A 131 22.32 -10.00 -6.47
CA LEU A 131 21.60 -10.91 -7.35
C LEU A 131 21.54 -10.38 -8.78
N ARG A 132 21.21 -11.26 -9.74
CA ARG A 132 21.13 -10.90 -11.16
C ARG A 132 19.94 -9.98 -11.43
N GLN A 133 20.23 -8.77 -11.90
CA GLN A 133 19.23 -7.76 -12.23
C GLN A 133 18.48 -8.06 -13.54
N HIS A 134 17.29 -7.47 -13.68
CA HIS A 134 16.54 -7.45 -14.95
C HIS A 134 17.24 -6.54 -15.96
N ASP A 135 17.25 -6.96 -17.20
CA ASP A 135 17.67 -6.10 -18.33
C ASP A 135 16.56 -5.10 -18.66
N LEU A 136 16.62 -3.93 -18.03
CA LEU A 136 15.63 -2.88 -18.20
C LEU A 136 15.66 -2.27 -19.60
N PHE A 137 16.79 -2.34 -20.30
CA PHE A 137 16.88 -1.81 -21.67
C PHE A 137 16.04 -2.67 -22.62
N THR A 138 16.26 -3.98 -22.63
CA THR A 138 15.46 -4.91 -23.44
C THR A 138 13.97 -4.85 -23.08
N VAL A 139 13.64 -4.77 -21.80
CA VAL A 139 12.23 -4.67 -21.37
C VAL A 139 11.61 -3.37 -21.89
N LYS A 140 12.32 -2.24 -21.76
CA LYS A 140 11.82 -0.95 -22.26
C LYS A 140 11.58 -0.99 -23.76
N THR A 141 12.54 -1.49 -24.55
CA THR A 141 12.39 -1.63 -26.00
C THR A 141 11.13 -2.41 -26.36
N ARG A 142 10.92 -3.57 -25.75
CA ARG A 142 9.71 -4.39 -25.98
C ARG A 142 8.42 -3.69 -25.57
N LEU A 143 8.43 -2.89 -24.50
CA LEU A 143 7.28 -2.10 -24.09
C LEU A 143 7.01 -0.96 -25.09
N ASP A 144 8.05 -0.32 -25.64
CA ASP A 144 7.90 0.77 -26.62
C ASP A 144 7.30 0.26 -27.94
N GLU A 145 7.55 -0.99 -28.33
CA GLU A 145 6.96 -1.65 -29.51
C GLU A 145 5.44 -1.95 -29.34
N ILE A 146 4.90 -1.90 -28.14
CA ILE A 146 3.47 -2.16 -27.91
C ILE A 146 2.64 -1.00 -28.43
N CYS A 147 1.72 -1.32 -29.36
CA CYS A 147 0.81 -0.37 -29.99
C CYS A 147 -0.07 0.35 -28.98
N LYS A 148 -0.34 1.66 -29.22
CA LYS A 148 -1.09 2.54 -28.30
C LYS A 148 -2.59 2.57 -28.54
N HIS A 149 -3.12 1.83 -29.51
CA HIS A 149 -4.52 1.95 -29.94
C HIS A 149 -5.48 0.99 -29.27
N ASP A 150 -5.00 -0.14 -28.74
CA ASP A 150 -5.84 -1.14 -28.07
C ASP A 150 -5.28 -1.51 -26.70
N LEU A 151 -5.94 -1.00 -25.66
CA LEU A 151 -5.55 -1.27 -24.26
C LEU A 151 -5.67 -2.75 -23.88
N ILE A 152 -6.62 -3.49 -24.45
CA ILE A 152 -6.83 -4.90 -24.10
C ILE A 152 -5.65 -5.74 -24.59
N THR A 153 -5.28 -5.57 -25.86
CA THR A 153 -4.13 -6.27 -26.46
C THR A 153 -2.81 -5.80 -25.82
N ALA A 154 -2.63 -4.48 -25.61
CA ALA A 154 -1.47 -3.94 -24.92
C ALA A 154 -1.30 -4.52 -23.53
N ARG A 155 -2.37 -4.58 -22.75
CA ARG A 155 -2.38 -5.17 -21.40
C ARG A 155 -1.92 -6.63 -21.39
N ARG A 156 -2.38 -7.45 -22.33
CA ARG A 156 -1.96 -8.88 -22.43
C ARG A 156 -0.45 -8.98 -22.65
N LYS A 157 0.08 -8.18 -23.58
CA LYS A 157 1.53 -8.16 -23.89
C LYS A 157 2.34 -7.66 -22.69
N ILE A 158 1.90 -6.59 -22.04
CA ILE A 158 2.53 -6.02 -20.84
C ILE A 158 2.58 -7.06 -19.71
N LEU A 159 1.45 -7.73 -19.42
CA LEU A 159 1.36 -8.75 -18.37
C LEU A 159 2.19 -10.00 -18.68
N ALA A 160 2.28 -10.41 -19.95
CA ALA A 160 3.14 -11.54 -20.34
C ALA A 160 4.62 -11.23 -20.09
N LEU A 161 5.06 -10.01 -20.42
CA LEU A 161 6.43 -9.55 -20.18
C LEU A 161 6.73 -9.43 -18.69
N GLU A 162 5.79 -8.90 -17.92
CA GLU A 162 5.87 -8.74 -16.46
C GLU A 162 5.97 -10.10 -15.75
N GLY A 163 5.13 -11.08 -16.11
CA GLY A 163 5.10 -12.37 -15.46
C GLY A 163 6.45 -13.09 -15.53
N GLN A 164 7.06 -13.15 -16.71
CA GLN A 164 8.37 -13.80 -16.90
C GLN A 164 9.48 -13.19 -16.04
N THR A 165 9.47 -11.86 -15.89
CA THR A 165 10.48 -11.15 -15.09
C THR A 165 10.23 -11.32 -13.60
N THR A 166 8.98 -11.27 -13.17
CA THR A 166 8.58 -11.38 -11.76
C THR A 166 8.84 -12.77 -11.20
N ASP A 167 8.59 -13.84 -11.96
CA ASP A 167 8.87 -15.20 -11.50
C ASP A 167 10.36 -15.37 -11.20
N ARG A 168 11.26 -14.93 -12.10
CA ARG A 168 12.73 -14.97 -11.89
C ARG A 168 13.17 -14.13 -10.68
N TYR A 169 12.50 -13.01 -10.43
CA TYR A 169 12.77 -12.19 -9.25
C TYR A 169 12.48 -12.97 -7.96
N TYR A 170 11.29 -13.58 -7.84
CA TYR A 170 10.93 -14.33 -6.65
C TYR A 170 11.80 -15.58 -6.46
N GLU A 171 12.16 -16.29 -7.53
CA GLU A 171 13.10 -17.41 -7.47
C GLU A 171 14.44 -17.01 -6.83
N GLN A 172 14.96 -15.83 -7.16
CA GLN A 172 16.21 -15.34 -6.60
C GLN A 172 16.06 -14.87 -5.13
N ILE A 173 15.08 -14.04 -4.81
CA ILE A 173 14.97 -13.49 -3.45
C ILE A 173 14.57 -14.56 -2.41
N PHE A 174 13.87 -15.61 -2.81
CA PHE A 174 13.52 -16.71 -1.90
C PHE A 174 14.73 -17.57 -1.53
N GLN A 175 15.82 -17.53 -2.29
CA GLN A 175 17.09 -18.17 -1.90
C GLN A 175 17.74 -17.49 -0.70
N LEU A 176 17.40 -16.22 -0.42
CA LEU A 176 17.88 -15.47 0.74
C LEU A 176 17.25 -15.95 2.06
N LEU A 177 16.11 -16.65 1.99
CA LEU A 177 15.41 -17.13 3.18
C LEU A 177 16.18 -18.22 3.91
N PRO A 178 16.04 -18.34 5.24
CA PRO A 178 16.62 -19.43 6.01
C PRO A 178 16.25 -20.79 5.43
N LYS A 179 17.17 -21.74 5.40
CA LYS A 179 16.94 -23.09 4.83
C LYS A 179 15.68 -23.77 5.39
N THR A 180 15.36 -23.52 6.66
CA THR A 180 14.18 -24.09 7.36
C THR A 180 12.85 -23.45 6.96
N LEU A 181 12.87 -22.29 6.29
CA LEU A 181 11.71 -21.49 5.88
C LEU A 181 11.62 -21.30 4.38
N LYS A 182 12.40 -22.06 3.60
CA LYS A 182 12.38 -21.96 2.13
C LYS A 182 11.00 -22.25 1.55
N ILE A 183 10.66 -21.49 0.54
CA ILE A 183 9.47 -21.69 -0.31
C ILE A 183 9.89 -21.67 -1.77
N ASP A 184 9.16 -22.41 -2.60
CA ASP A 184 9.53 -22.56 -4.00
C ASP A 184 9.04 -21.43 -4.87
N LYS A 185 7.86 -20.89 -4.56
CA LYS A 185 7.28 -19.80 -5.36
C LYS A 185 6.29 -18.91 -4.61
N ARG A 186 6.07 -17.73 -5.17
CA ARG A 186 5.10 -16.77 -4.67
C ARG A 186 3.66 -17.25 -4.88
N LYS A 187 2.88 -17.32 -3.80
CA LYS A 187 1.45 -17.66 -3.83
C LYS A 187 0.62 -16.57 -3.18
N THR A 188 -0.26 -15.94 -3.96
CA THR A 188 -1.18 -14.92 -3.46
C THR A 188 -2.45 -15.54 -2.91
N LYS A 189 -3.09 -16.43 -3.68
CA LYS A 189 -4.26 -17.18 -3.27
C LYS A 189 -3.85 -18.61 -2.86
N GLY A 190 -4.50 -19.14 -1.81
CA GLY A 190 -4.19 -20.47 -1.33
C GLY A 190 -2.76 -20.62 -0.79
N ALA A 191 -2.21 -19.56 -0.20
CA ALA A 191 -0.94 -19.64 0.50
C ALA A 191 -1.11 -20.48 1.76
N TYR A 192 -0.46 -21.64 1.77
CA TYR A 192 -0.47 -22.55 2.91
C TYR A 192 0.77 -22.40 3.80
N ASP A 193 1.85 -21.91 3.24
CA ASP A 193 3.11 -21.64 3.93
C ASP A 193 3.12 -20.29 4.64
N GLY A 194 3.92 -20.20 5.71
CA GLY A 194 3.98 -19.02 6.56
C GLY A 194 4.58 -17.79 5.86
N ILE A 195 5.55 -17.98 4.98
CA ILE A 195 6.26 -16.87 4.30
C ILE A 195 5.33 -16.16 3.32
N ASN A 196 4.59 -16.90 2.49
CA ASN A 196 3.60 -16.29 1.61
C ASN A 196 2.48 -15.59 2.39
N ASN A 197 2.11 -16.09 3.58
CA ASN A 197 1.14 -15.42 4.44
C ASN A 197 1.71 -14.12 5.03
N ILE A 198 2.99 -14.06 5.40
CA ILE A 198 3.66 -12.82 5.84
C ILE A 198 3.69 -11.81 4.67
N LEU A 199 4.07 -12.22 3.46
CA LEU A 199 4.04 -11.35 2.28
C LEU A 199 2.63 -10.83 1.98
N ASN A 200 1.61 -11.70 2.09
CA ASN A 200 0.22 -11.28 1.89
C ASN A 200 -0.23 -10.24 2.92
N LEU A 201 0.20 -10.38 4.18
CA LEU A 201 -0.08 -9.40 5.23
C LEU A 201 0.63 -8.06 4.93
N ALA A 202 1.92 -8.09 4.59
CA ALA A 202 2.68 -6.89 4.24
C ALA A 202 2.05 -6.15 3.05
N TYR A 203 1.64 -6.87 2.01
CA TYR A 203 0.94 -6.27 0.86
C TYR A 203 -0.46 -5.76 1.21
N THR A 204 -1.13 -6.34 2.19
CA THR A 204 -2.41 -5.79 2.69
C THR A 204 -2.20 -4.45 3.36
N MET A 205 -1.12 -4.28 4.11
CA MET A 205 -0.76 -3.00 4.72
C MET A 205 -0.38 -1.96 3.65
N LEU A 206 0.43 -2.35 2.66
CA LEU A 206 0.74 -1.49 1.51
C LEU A 206 -0.51 -1.09 0.73
N LYS A 207 -1.42 -2.05 0.49
CA LYS A 207 -2.69 -1.81 -0.21
C LYS A 207 -3.46 -0.67 0.44
N TRP A 208 -3.51 -0.63 1.77
CA TRP A 208 -4.18 0.44 2.49
C TRP A 208 -3.53 1.81 2.23
N LYS A 209 -2.19 1.90 2.31
CA LYS A 209 -1.45 3.15 2.06
C LYS A 209 -1.74 3.69 0.65
N VAL A 210 -1.67 2.80 -0.34
CA VAL A 210 -1.98 3.15 -1.74
C VAL A 210 -3.45 3.54 -1.92
N THR A 211 -4.39 2.84 -1.26
CA THR A 211 -5.82 3.19 -1.30
C THR A 211 -6.04 4.61 -0.79
N LYS A 212 -5.45 4.97 0.35
CA LYS A 212 -5.53 6.32 0.91
C LYS A 212 -4.97 7.37 -0.08
N ALA A 213 -3.81 7.11 -0.66
CA ALA A 213 -3.18 8.02 -1.62
C ALA A 213 -4.05 8.25 -2.87
N ILE A 214 -4.65 7.20 -3.42
CA ILE A 214 -5.55 7.29 -4.58
C ILE A 214 -6.79 8.11 -4.25
N LEU A 215 -7.40 7.86 -3.09
CA LEU A 215 -8.57 8.61 -2.62
C LEU A 215 -8.25 10.10 -2.44
N ASN A 216 -7.09 10.43 -1.86
CA ASN A 216 -6.63 11.81 -1.68
C ASN A 216 -6.33 12.50 -3.02
N ALA A 217 -5.84 11.75 -4.02
CA ALA A 217 -5.65 12.26 -5.37
C ALA A 217 -6.96 12.33 -6.20
N LYS A 218 -8.12 12.00 -5.62
CA LYS A 218 -9.46 12.03 -6.25
C LYS A 218 -9.57 11.11 -7.48
N LEU A 219 -8.82 10.03 -7.49
CA LEU A 219 -8.83 9.01 -8.54
C LEU A 219 -9.83 7.89 -8.21
N GLU A 220 -10.35 7.24 -9.25
CA GLU A 220 -11.24 6.07 -9.14
C GLU A 220 -10.45 4.81 -8.80
N LEU A 221 -10.74 4.19 -7.67
CA LEU A 221 -10.02 3.03 -7.15
C LEU A 221 -10.12 1.78 -8.04
N PHE A 222 -11.27 1.59 -8.66
CA PHE A 222 -11.60 0.35 -9.37
C PHE A 222 -11.20 0.36 -10.85
N LEU A 223 -10.69 1.49 -11.35
CA LEU A 223 -10.30 1.65 -12.74
C LEU A 223 -8.78 1.71 -12.88
N GLY A 224 -8.18 0.58 -13.26
CA GLY A 224 -6.73 0.44 -13.52
C GLY A 224 -6.43 0.16 -15.00
N TRP A 225 -5.14 0.27 -15.36
CA TRP A 225 -4.67 0.07 -16.73
C TRP A 225 -3.85 -1.20 -16.92
N VAL A 226 -3.10 -1.65 -15.90
CA VAL A 226 -2.40 -2.96 -15.90
C VAL A 226 -3.38 -4.06 -15.53
N HIS A 227 -4.08 -3.91 -14.42
CA HIS A 227 -5.11 -4.86 -14.02
C HIS A 227 -6.47 -4.50 -14.63
N SER A 228 -7.13 -5.49 -15.23
CA SER A 228 -8.48 -5.29 -15.77
C SER A 228 -9.51 -4.96 -14.69
N VAL A 229 -10.50 -4.15 -15.05
CA VAL A 229 -11.67 -3.89 -14.23
C VAL A 229 -12.41 -5.21 -14.01
N LYS A 230 -12.63 -5.57 -12.75
CA LYS A 230 -13.40 -6.74 -12.32
C LYS A 230 -14.21 -6.35 -11.10
N PHE A 231 -15.42 -6.91 -10.99
CA PHE A 231 -16.28 -6.68 -9.83
C PHE A 231 -15.53 -6.90 -8.51
N GLY A 232 -15.61 -5.92 -7.60
CA GLY A 232 -14.98 -5.97 -6.27
C GLY A 232 -13.47 -5.89 -6.24
N LYS A 233 -12.77 -5.71 -7.40
CA LYS A 233 -11.31 -5.60 -7.46
C LYS A 233 -10.89 -4.13 -7.64
N PRO A 234 -10.22 -3.50 -6.67
CA PRO A 234 -9.70 -2.15 -6.81
C PRO A 234 -8.46 -2.17 -7.73
N SER A 235 -8.71 -2.10 -9.04
CA SER A 235 -7.68 -2.33 -10.07
C SER A 235 -6.59 -1.28 -10.05
N LEU A 236 -6.91 0.02 -9.84
CA LEU A 236 -5.89 1.06 -9.74
C LEU A 236 -5.02 0.89 -8.48
N VAL A 237 -5.61 0.47 -7.37
CA VAL A 237 -4.83 0.16 -6.16
C VAL A 237 -3.83 -0.95 -6.45
N CYS A 238 -4.26 -2.02 -7.14
CA CYS A 238 -3.36 -3.10 -7.55
C CYS A 238 -2.25 -2.59 -8.47
N ASP A 239 -2.57 -1.69 -9.40
CA ASP A 239 -1.61 -1.11 -10.33
C ASP A 239 -0.53 -0.29 -9.62
N LEU A 240 -0.93 0.67 -8.79
CA LEU A 240 0.03 1.52 -8.08
C LEU A 240 0.82 0.78 -7.00
N MET A 241 0.26 -0.28 -6.41
CA MET A 241 1.00 -1.15 -5.48
C MET A 241 2.25 -1.77 -6.13
N GLU A 242 2.22 -2.05 -7.45
CA GLU A 242 3.37 -2.65 -8.13
C GLU A 242 4.64 -1.80 -7.99
N LEU A 243 4.51 -0.48 -7.87
CA LEU A 243 5.61 0.45 -7.70
C LEU A 243 6.34 0.32 -6.36
N TYR A 244 5.70 -0.29 -5.35
CA TYR A 244 6.17 -0.30 -3.96
C TYR A 244 6.27 -1.69 -3.34
N ARG A 245 5.86 -2.76 -4.06
CA ARG A 245 5.93 -4.14 -3.53
C ARG A 245 7.33 -4.56 -3.13
N PHE A 246 8.34 -4.14 -3.88
CA PHE A 246 9.73 -4.44 -3.59
C PHE A 246 10.17 -3.98 -2.19
N LEU A 247 9.60 -2.89 -1.66
CA LEU A 247 9.86 -2.42 -0.30
C LEU A 247 9.34 -3.40 0.75
N CYS A 248 8.14 -3.96 0.51
CA CYS A 248 7.60 -5.02 1.35
C CYS A 248 8.41 -6.31 1.25
N ASP A 249 8.89 -6.65 0.04
CA ASP A 249 9.72 -7.85 -0.18
C ASP A 249 11.02 -7.76 0.61
N ASP A 250 11.73 -6.63 0.50
CA ASP A 250 12.96 -6.39 1.25
C ASP A 250 12.73 -6.48 2.76
N TYR A 251 11.70 -5.78 3.25
CA TYR A 251 11.36 -5.81 4.66
C TYR A 251 11.05 -7.23 5.15
N VAL A 252 10.23 -7.98 4.41
CA VAL A 252 9.83 -9.35 4.79
C VAL A 252 11.03 -10.30 4.76
N ILE A 253 11.92 -10.18 3.78
CA ILE A 253 13.14 -11.00 3.75
C ILE A 253 13.96 -10.75 5.01
N GLN A 254 14.26 -9.48 5.34
CA GLN A 254 15.03 -9.13 6.54
C GLN A 254 14.35 -9.59 7.83
N PHE A 255 13.03 -9.49 7.91
CA PHE A 255 12.26 -9.97 9.05
C PHE A 255 12.36 -11.48 9.17
N CYS A 256 12.23 -12.22 8.07
CA CYS A 256 12.27 -13.68 8.03
C CYS A 256 13.66 -14.26 8.38
N LEU A 257 14.76 -13.52 8.17
CA LEU A 257 16.09 -13.95 8.61
C LEU A 257 16.19 -14.16 10.13
N LYS A 258 15.29 -13.54 10.90
CA LYS A 258 15.23 -13.63 12.37
C LYS A 258 14.20 -14.64 12.87
N LEU A 259 13.55 -15.39 11.95
CA LEU A 259 12.51 -16.35 12.28
C LEU A 259 13.01 -17.79 12.18
N ASN A 260 12.30 -18.67 12.90
CA ASN A 260 12.46 -20.11 12.82
C ASN A 260 11.07 -20.79 12.82
N LYS A 261 11.02 -22.12 12.66
CA LYS A 261 9.73 -22.85 12.59
C LYS A 261 8.84 -22.69 13.83
N ARG A 262 9.42 -22.42 15.01
CA ARG A 262 8.65 -22.24 16.27
C ARG A 262 7.86 -20.91 16.30
N ASP A 263 8.23 -19.96 15.41
CA ASP A 263 7.52 -18.70 15.29
C ASP A 263 6.20 -18.83 14.51
N PHE A 264 5.91 -20.01 13.97
CA PHE A 264 4.72 -20.29 13.18
C PHE A 264 3.75 -21.22 13.91
N THR A 265 2.46 -20.99 13.65
CA THR A 265 1.35 -21.81 14.16
C THR A 265 0.59 -22.40 12.98
N VAL A 266 0.34 -23.71 13.01
CA VAL A 266 -0.43 -24.39 11.97
C VAL A 266 -1.89 -24.45 12.39
N LYS A 267 -2.79 -23.87 11.57
CA LYS A 267 -4.25 -23.94 11.77
C LYS A 267 -4.87 -24.79 10.65
N THR A 268 -5.89 -25.56 11.02
CA THR A 268 -6.71 -26.30 10.05
C THR A 268 -7.88 -25.42 9.64
N GLU A 269 -8.02 -25.11 8.37
CA GLU A 269 -9.05 -24.25 7.81
C GLU A 269 -9.78 -24.90 6.64
N ASN A 270 -10.98 -24.42 6.37
CA ASN A 270 -11.72 -24.85 5.18
C ASN A 270 -11.09 -24.19 3.95
N CYS A 271 -10.50 -24.98 3.08
CA CYS A 271 -9.88 -24.52 1.84
C CYS A 271 -10.89 -24.41 0.70
N SER A 272 -12.00 -25.14 0.78
CA SER A 272 -13.20 -25.10 -0.07
C SER A 272 -14.38 -25.62 0.75
N SER A 273 -15.58 -25.59 0.16
CA SER A 273 -16.81 -26.10 0.81
C SER A 273 -16.66 -27.50 1.42
N ASN A 274 -15.81 -28.37 0.83
CA ASN A 274 -15.67 -29.77 1.23
C ASN A 274 -14.22 -30.22 1.56
N ARG A 275 -13.25 -29.26 1.62
CA ARG A 275 -11.84 -29.62 1.84
C ARG A 275 -11.22 -28.80 2.95
N LYS A 276 -10.77 -29.48 4.01
CA LYS A 276 -9.92 -28.89 5.07
C LYS A 276 -8.46 -28.98 4.65
N GLY A 277 -7.68 -27.93 4.93
CA GLY A 277 -6.23 -27.91 4.71
C GLY A 277 -5.51 -27.27 5.89
N LYS A 278 -4.25 -27.65 6.07
CA LYS A 278 -3.38 -27.03 7.07
C LYS A 278 -2.78 -25.76 6.47
N ARG A 279 -2.82 -24.66 7.24
CA ARG A 279 -2.23 -23.39 6.86
C ARG A 279 -1.33 -22.88 7.97
N GLU A 280 -0.18 -22.39 7.60
CA GLU A 280 0.85 -21.91 8.50
C GLU A 280 0.74 -20.39 8.63
N TYR A 281 0.70 -19.88 9.87
CA TYR A 281 0.62 -18.47 10.19
C TYR A 281 1.73 -18.09 11.16
N LEU A 282 2.23 -16.87 11.02
CA LEU A 282 3.07 -16.28 12.05
C LEU A 282 2.30 -16.22 13.38
N ASN A 283 2.92 -16.50 14.52
CA ASN A 283 2.25 -16.39 15.82
C ASN A 283 1.82 -14.93 16.11
N ASP A 284 0.84 -14.74 16.99
CA ASP A 284 0.21 -13.44 17.22
C ASP A 284 1.21 -12.36 17.67
N LYS A 285 2.15 -12.69 18.56
CA LYS A 285 3.18 -11.76 19.04
C LYS A 285 4.08 -11.26 17.91
N LYS A 286 4.56 -12.18 17.05
CA LYS A 286 5.40 -11.83 15.90
C LYS A 286 4.61 -11.10 14.83
N THR A 287 3.32 -11.43 14.65
CA THR A 287 2.41 -10.73 13.74
C THR A 287 2.23 -9.27 14.18
N MET A 288 2.01 -9.01 15.47
CA MET A 288 1.93 -7.64 15.99
C MET A 288 3.23 -6.87 15.79
N ASN A 289 4.39 -7.51 16.06
CA ASN A 289 5.69 -6.89 15.82
C ASN A 289 5.88 -6.56 14.33
N LEU A 290 5.59 -7.51 13.43
CA LEU A 290 5.65 -7.28 11.98
C LEU A 290 4.82 -6.05 11.57
N MET A 291 3.58 -5.97 12.02
CA MET A 291 2.68 -4.88 11.66
C MET A 291 3.17 -3.53 12.18
N ARG A 292 3.60 -3.46 13.44
CA ARG A 292 4.15 -2.25 14.05
C ARG A 292 5.41 -1.79 13.32
N ASP A 293 6.35 -2.70 13.14
CA ASP A 293 7.66 -2.38 12.58
C ASP A 293 7.57 -2.06 11.08
N LEU A 294 6.65 -2.71 10.33
CA LEU A 294 6.39 -2.37 8.93
C LEU A 294 5.69 -1.00 8.80
N THR A 295 4.81 -0.63 9.75
CA THR A 295 4.24 0.72 9.79
C THR A 295 5.34 1.77 9.97
N ALA A 296 6.25 1.56 10.93
CA ALA A 296 7.39 2.44 11.13
C ALA A 296 8.33 2.48 9.90
N TYR A 297 8.47 1.35 9.18
CA TYR A 297 9.24 1.29 7.95
C TYR A 297 8.66 2.20 6.85
N PHE A 298 7.35 2.25 6.67
CA PHE A 298 6.70 3.17 5.73
C PHE A 298 6.86 4.65 6.12
N GLU A 299 7.03 4.94 7.38
CA GLU A 299 7.32 6.30 7.89
C GLU A 299 8.81 6.66 7.76
N LYS A 300 9.67 5.68 7.46
CA LYS A 300 11.09 5.89 7.27
C LYS A 300 11.34 6.83 6.09
N THR A 301 12.25 7.77 6.31
CA THR A 301 12.75 8.66 5.27
C THR A 301 13.67 7.90 4.32
N VAL A 302 13.35 7.96 3.04
CA VAL A 302 14.13 7.35 1.95
C VAL A 302 14.67 8.41 1.00
N GLU A 303 15.74 8.09 0.31
CA GLU A 303 16.27 8.93 -0.74
C GLU A 303 15.49 8.69 -2.04
N ILE A 304 15.11 9.79 -2.70
CA ILE A 304 14.35 9.74 -3.94
C ILE A 304 15.19 10.38 -5.05
N PRO A 305 15.62 9.63 -6.07
CA PRO A 305 16.35 10.21 -7.19
C PRO A 305 15.49 11.22 -7.93
N ARG A 306 16.09 12.28 -8.45
CA ARG A 306 15.48 13.34 -9.27
C ARG A 306 14.74 14.47 -8.55
N ILE A 307 14.84 14.60 -7.24
CA ILE A 307 14.45 15.84 -6.59
C ILE A 307 15.71 16.72 -6.49
N MET A 308 15.67 17.91 -7.09
CA MET A 308 16.83 18.81 -7.26
C MET A 308 17.57 19.19 -5.96
N HIS A 309 17.04 18.87 -4.79
CA HIS A 309 17.61 19.23 -3.50
C HIS A 309 17.80 18.05 -2.54
N GLY A 310 17.85 16.81 -3.06
CA GLY A 310 18.10 15.63 -2.22
C GLY A 310 17.07 15.47 -1.09
N ASN A 311 15.82 15.86 -1.31
CA ASN A 311 14.79 15.82 -0.28
C ASN A 311 14.51 14.37 0.09
N ARG A 312 14.86 14.04 1.33
CA ARG A 312 14.47 12.80 1.95
C ARG A 312 12.99 12.89 2.32
N GLN A 313 12.18 11.97 1.83
CA GLN A 313 10.75 11.87 2.12
C GLN A 313 10.43 10.51 2.71
N SER A 314 9.33 10.43 3.50
CA SER A 314 8.83 9.13 3.92
C SER A 314 8.25 8.36 2.73
N ILE A 315 8.24 7.03 2.82
CA ILE A 315 7.60 6.17 1.81
C ILE A 315 6.11 6.53 1.68
N ASP A 316 5.43 6.82 2.78
CA ASP A 316 4.02 7.25 2.77
C ASP A 316 3.81 8.55 1.96
N THR A 317 4.71 9.52 2.14
CA THR A 317 4.67 10.78 1.38
C THR A 317 4.92 10.51 -0.11
N LEU A 318 5.90 9.66 -0.44
CA LEU A 318 6.19 9.27 -1.82
C LEU A 318 4.97 8.65 -2.50
N ILE A 319 4.30 7.71 -1.84
CA ILE A 319 3.09 7.06 -2.37
C ILE A 319 2.00 8.11 -2.66
N SER A 320 1.79 9.04 -1.73
CA SER A 320 0.78 10.10 -1.85
C SER A 320 1.09 11.06 -2.99
N GLU A 321 2.35 11.50 -3.10
CA GLU A 321 2.77 12.41 -4.17
C GLU A 321 2.71 11.76 -5.56
N GLU A 322 3.05 10.47 -5.68
CA GLU A 322 2.95 9.77 -6.97
C GLU A 322 1.49 9.64 -7.45
N ALA A 323 0.55 9.42 -6.55
CA ALA A 323 -0.87 9.41 -6.89
C ALA A 323 -1.34 10.81 -7.36
N LEU A 324 -0.89 11.89 -6.69
CA LEU A 324 -1.18 13.27 -7.11
C LEU A 324 -0.54 13.62 -8.47
N LEU A 325 0.70 13.18 -8.73
CA LEU A 325 1.36 13.39 -10.02
C LEU A 325 0.65 12.64 -11.14
N LEU A 326 0.15 11.41 -10.87
CA LEU A 326 -0.67 10.67 -11.82
C LEU A 326 -1.96 11.43 -12.15
N ALA A 327 -2.65 11.99 -11.15
CA ALA A 327 -3.83 12.82 -11.35
C ALA A 327 -3.52 14.07 -12.20
N LYS A 328 -2.41 14.76 -11.93
CA LYS A 328 -1.94 15.90 -12.73
C LYS A 328 -1.61 15.51 -14.18
N TYR A 329 -1.00 14.35 -14.37
CA TYR A 329 -0.72 13.82 -15.72
C TYR A 329 -2.01 13.54 -16.50
N LEU A 330 -3.02 12.96 -15.86
CA LEU A 330 -4.32 12.71 -16.47
C LEU A 330 -5.00 14.00 -16.92
N ARG A 331 -4.95 15.07 -16.10
CA ARG A 331 -5.50 16.40 -16.44
C ARG A 331 -4.65 17.22 -17.41
N ASN A 332 -3.51 16.69 -17.90
CA ASN A 332 -2.53 17.39 -18.76
C ASN A 332 -1.80 18.57 -18.09
N GLU A 333 -1.79 18.65 -16.77
CA GLU A 333 -0.99 19.65 -16.03
C GLU A 333 0.51 19.36 -16.09
N ILE A 334 0.89 18.11 -16.32
CA ILE A 334 2.26 17.70 -16.58
C ILE A 334 2.32 16.85 -17.86
N LYS A 335 3.40 16.99 -18.63
CA LYS A 335 3.58 16.33 -19.94
C LYS A 335 3.86 14.83 -19.82
N THR A 336 4.53 14.41 -18.78
CA THR A 336 4.96 13.01 -18.57
C THR A 336 4.82 12.62 -17.13
N TRP A 337 4.44 11.36 -16.88
CA TRP A 337 4.47 10.75 -15.58
C TRP A 337 5.42 9.57 -15.59
N ILE A 338 6.51 9.68 -14.83
CA ILE A 338 7.52 8.63 -14.65
C ILE A 338 7.64 8.41 -13.16
N PRO A 339 7.16 7.27 -12.63
CA PRO A 339 7.17 7.00 -11.19
C PRO A 339 8.59 7.06 -10.61
N ARG A 340 8.69 7.71 -9.48
CA ARG A 340 9.92 7.75 -8.69
C ARG A 340 10.02 6.47 -7.86
N ILE A 341 11.18 5.86 -7.86
CA ILE A 341 11.45 4.65 -7.11
C ILE A 341 12.40 5.00 -5.97
N ALA A 342 12.03 4.63 -4.75
CA ALA A 342 12.87 4.84 -3.58
C ALA A 342 14.14 3.99 -3.67
N ILE A 343 15.27 4.54 -3.25
CA ILE A 343 16.52 3.81 -3.04
C ILE A 343 16.56 3.37 -1.58
N THR A 344 16.75 2.09 -1.34
CA THR A 344 16.74 1.47 0.01
C THR A 344 18.13 1.09 0.47
#